data_6c3435accfe277f0c2e09488e0a922d6
#
_entry.id   6c3435accfe277f0c2e09488e0a922d6
#
_cell.length_a   1.000
_cell.length_b   1.000
_cell.length_c   1.000
_cell.angle_alpha   90.00
_cell.angle_beta   90.00
_cell.angle_gamma   90.00
#
_symmetry.space_group_name_H-M   'P 1'
#
loop_
_entity.id
_entity.type
_entity.pdbx_description
1 polymer ?
#
loop_
_entity_poly.entity_id
_entity_poly.type
_entity_poly.pdbx_seq_one_letter_code
_entity_poly.pdbx_strand_id
1 'polypeptide(L)'
;MGKALSRVATYLSNLSADGYGINQLIAGAASYLVDSYFSKLDERASRGRDKPTPGDLDAHIKELWLGCEIHKAVSLNQGYPAFARNLHAWAFTRMFREFAGSTATYDIVPFLDSYEYKDYLKNSRMFRIQYEQMSIGLGKVATLPIFGTFFVRNNVSGAHLVVTIDICYNSSCCDFNVMSHPERQGDAEKFLEDLNASMRANDIYFKQCLSFLKGRIDFMPVIPTSWGEVILKERVRDQIRDNSIQIVANMSDLASIGMCPNRNVLLISPPGMAKTMMFRATSNELTGKATRIWCTGKSIYYPEHVTSLFEAARSMTPCVVFIEDMDLFGGERNMIGRDSTVLNEFLAQLDGTDSNSGIIVMASTNDVASMDEALVNRPARFSVKIEIPYPDAEDRSKMLLSFLTNYNARPDKTVSQEIWSNIVALSEGFTGDYMKELARTLIIHATAGGRNKNGAVAFNADDIVTAGEQVMKGFQIGKKVKKHIND
;
A
#
# COMPACT_ATOMS: atom_id res chain seq x y z
N MET A 1 9.69 -26.15 43.45
CA MET A 1 10.45 -25.86 42.21
C MET A 1 11.73 -26.72 42.11
N GLY A 2 12.71 -26.68 43.03
CA GLY A 2 13.97 -27.43 42.89
C GLY A 2 13.84 -28.96 42.68
N LYS A 3 12.89 -29.64 43.32
CA LYS A 3 12.66 -31.09 43.11
C LYS A 3 11.97 -31.44 41.80
N ALA A 4 11.16 -30.55 41.21
CA ALA A 4 10.55 -30.75 39.91
C ALA A 4 11.58 -30.55 38.78
N LEU A 5 12.40 -29.52 38.88
CA LEU A 5 13.51 -29.28 37.93
C LEU A 5 14.56 -30.42 37.95
N SER A 6 14.88 -30.97 39.13
CA SER A 6 15.76 -32.13 39.26
C SER A 6 15.18 -33.38 38.59
N ARG A 7 13.87 -33.64 38.72
CA ARG A 7 13.20 -34.76 38.03
C ARG A 7 13.11 -34.57 36.50
N VAL A 8 12.89 -33.35 36.04
CA VAL A 8 12.92 -33.01 34.62
C VAL A 8 14.32 -33.21 34.08
N ALA A 9 15.35 -32.74 34.77
CA ALA A 9 16.75 -32.96 34.37
C ALA A 9 17.10 -34.44 34.29
N THR A 10 16.63 -35.26 35.24
CA THR A 10 16.82 -36.72 35.24
C THR A 10 16.05 -37.38 34.08
N TYR A 11 14.82 -36.93 33.80
CA TYR A 11 14.02 -37.42 32.68
C TYR A 11 14.66 -37.07 31.32
N LEU A 12 15.14 -35.84 31.20
CA LEU A 12 15.87 -35.38 29.99
C LEU A 12 17.18 -36.12 29.77
N SER A 13 17.94 -36.44 30.84
CA SER A 13 19.17 -37.21 30.74
C SER A 13 18.93 -38.67 30.32
N ASN A 14 17.82 -39.26 30.75
CA ASN A 14 17.44 -40.61 30.34
C ASN A 14 16.99 -40.67 28.87
N LEU A 15 16.21 -39.68 28.39
CA LEU A 15 15.78 -39.60 27.00
C LEU A 15 16.93 -39.26 26.04
N SER A 16 17.96 -38.54 26.48
CA SER A 16 19.15 -38.26 25.66
C SER A 16 20.00 -39.51 25.41
N ALA A 17 19.95 -40.49 26.37
CA ALA A 17 20.62 -41.79 26.24
C ALA A 17 19.95 -42.69 25.17
N ASP A 18 18.64 -42.47 24.90
CA ASP A 18 17.86 -43.31 23.97
C ASP A 18 17.84 -42.76 22.51
N GLY A 19 18.65 -41.75 22.20
CA GLY A 19 18.83 -41.24 20.81
C GLY A 19 17.69 -40.39 20.26
N TYR A 20 16.78 -39.88 21.08
CA TYR A 20 15.71 -38.98 20.67
C TYR A 20 16.23 -37.57 20.39
N GLY A 21 15.77 -36.95 19.28
CA GLY A 21 16.13 -35.59 18.93
C GLY A 21 15.70 -34.55 19.98
N ILE A 22 16.47 -33.47 20.11
CA ILE A 22 16.29 -32.39 21.08
C ILE A 22 14.82 -31.85 21.12
N ASN A 23 14.14 -31.84 20.01
CA ASN A 23 12.74 -31.38 19.92
C ASN A 23 11.74 -32.35 20.61
N GLN A 24 11.99 -33.66 20.57
CA GLN A 24 11.20 -34.67 21.27
C GLN A 24 11.50 -34.66 22.77
N LEU A 25 12.73 -34.33 23.15
CA LEU A 25 13.13 -34.16 24.56
C LEU A 25 12.43 -32.97 25.21
N ILE A 26 12.36 -31.85 24.53
CA ILE A 26 11.66 -30.64 25.00
C ILE A 26 10.16 -30.91 25.08
N ALA A 27 9.57 -31.58 24.08
CA ALA A 27 8.16 -31.95 24.07
C ALA A 27 7.79 -32.89 25.21
N GLY A 28 8.60 -33.91 25.50
CA GLY A 28 8.39 -34.84 26.61
C GLY A 28 8.49 -34.19 28.00
N ALA A 29 9.46 -33.28 28.19
CA ALA A 29 9.61 -32.53 29.42
C ALA A 29 8.42 -31.57 29.66
N ALA A 30 7.96 -30.94 28.63
CA ALA A 30 6.82 -30.06 28.67
C ALA A 30 5.52 -30.82 28.98
N SER A 31 5.30 -32.00 28.37
CA SER A 31 4.16 -32.88 28.69
C SER A 31 4.15 -33.23 30.19
N TYR A 32 5.26 -33.71 30.73
CA TYR A 32 5.38 -34.07 32.12
C TYR A 32 5.06 -32.91 33.10
N LEU A 33 5.49 -31.69 32.78
CA LEU A 33 5.22 -30.52 33.62
C LEU A 33 3.75 -30.11 33.58
N VAL A 34 3.09 -30.25 32.46
CA VAL A 34 1.67 -29.96 32.33
C VAL A 34 0.82 -31.02 32.97
N ASP A 35 1.14 -32.32 32.82
CA ASP A 35 0.46 -33.41 33.51
C ASP A 35 0.59 -33.25 35.02
N SER A 36 1.78 -32.86 35.50
CA SER A 36 2.00 -32.54 36.93
C SER A 36 1.18 -31.32 37.40
N TYR A 37 0.93 -30.35 36.53
CA TYR A 37 0.10 -29.19 36.83
C TYR A 37 -1.39 -29.58 36.89
N PHE A 38 -1.89 -30.30 35.87
CA PHE A 38 -3.27 -30.75 35.85
C PHE A 38 -3.60 -31.71 36.97
N SER A 39 -2.68 -32.61 37.37
CA SER A 39 -2.87 -33.44 38.57
C SER A 39 -3.00 -32.61 39.84
N LYS A 40 -2.25 -31.49 39.96
CA LYS A 40 -2.41 -30.55 41.07
C LYS A 40 -3.69 -29.72 40.98
N LEU A 41 -4.19 -29.44 39.77
CA LEU A 41 -5.49 -28.77 39.57
C LEU A 41 -6.64 -29.70 39.94
N ASP A 42 -6.58 -30.98 39.57
CA ASP A 42 -7.55 -31.99 39.97
C ASP A 42 -7.55 -32.21 41.51
N GLU A 43 -6.38 -32.19 42.14
CA GLU A 43 -6.26 -32.18 43.59
C GLU A 43 -6.86 -30.90 44.22
N ARG A 44 -6.73 -29.73 43.60
CA ARG A 44 -7.34 -28.50 44.11
C ARG A 44 -8.84 -28.45 43.86
N ALA A 45 -9.32 -28.94 42.72
CA ALA A 45 -10.74 -29.05 42.39
C ALA A 45 -11.45 -30.04 43.34
N SER A 46 -10.81 -31.16 43.70
CA SER A 46 -11.33 -32.13 44.67
C SER A 46 -11.38 -31.59 46.09
N ARG A 47 -10.65 -30.52 46.43
CA ARG A 47 -10.66 -29.80 47.70
C ARG A 47 -11.62 -28.62 47.76
N GLY A 48 -12.54 -28.46 46.79
CA GLY A 48 -13.58 -27.41 46.79
C GLY A 48 -13.07 -25.99 46.52
N ARG A 49 -11.88 -25.82 45.88
CA ARG A 49 -11.38 -24.54 45.43
C ARG A 49 -11.80 -24.31 43.96
N ASP A 50 -12.05 -23.06 43.61
CA ASP A 50 -12.50 -22.67 42.26
C ASP A 50 -11.66 -23.30 41.14
N LYS A 51 -12.34 -23.76 40.08
CA LYS A 51 -11.66 -24.26 38.89
C LYS A 51 -10.79 -23.15 38.28
N PRO A 52 -9.55 -23.46 37.85
CA PRO A 52 -8.69 -22.47 37.24
C PRO A 52 -9.37 -21.86 36.00
N THR A 53 -9.22 -20.56 35.87
CA THR A 53 -9.71 -19.86 34.68
C THR A 53 -8.79 -20.14 33.50
N PRO A 54 -9.27 -19.99 32.25
CA PRO A 54 -8.41 -20.06 31.06
C PRO A 54 -7.18 -19.14 31.13
N GLY A 55 -7.28 -18.00 31.81
CA GLY A 55 -6.16 -17.05 32.00
C GLY A 55 -5.06 -17.61 32.93
N ASP A 56 -5.43 -18.39 33.94
CA ASP A 56 -4.45 -19.03 34.85
C ASP A 56 -3.61 -20.08 34.11
N LEU A 57 -4.24 -20.80 33.16
CA LEU A 57 -3.56 -21.80 32.37
C LEU A 57 -2.61 -21.14 31.36
N ASP A 58 -3.03 -20.03 30.70
CA ASP A 58 -2.20 -19.26 29.79
C ASP A 58 -0.93 -18.74 30.49
N ALA A 59 -1.09 -18.12 31.64
CA ALA A 59 0.02 -17.64 32.45
C ALA A 59 0.99 -18.77 32.79
N HIS A 60 0.46 -19.91 33.25
CA HIS A 60 1.28 -21.04 33.66
C HIS A 60 2.09 -21.66 32.52
N ILE A 61 1.51 -21.76 31.31
CA ILE A 61 2.22 -22.29 30.14
C ILE A 61 3.37 -21.34 29.74
N LYS A 62 3.14 -20.04 29.79
CA LYS A 62 4.19 -19.04 29.53
C LYS A 62 5.30 -19.11 30.61
N GLU A 63 4.94 -19.29 31.89
CA GLU A 63 5.90 -19.50 32.99
C GLU A 63 6.79 -20.71 32.76
N LEU A 64 6.21 -21.83 32.34
CA LEU A 64 6.97 -23.05 32.04
C LEU A 64 7.98 -22.84 30.92
N TRP A 65 7.58 -22.13 29.86
CA TRP A 65 8.45 -21.83 28.71
C TRP A 65 9.57 -20.86 29.08
N LEU A 66 9.23 -19.78 29.79
CA LEU A 66 10.18 -18.73 30.17
C LEU A 66 11.09 -19.15 31.35
N GLY A 67 10.67 -20.12 32.14
CA GLY A 67 11.39 -20.54 33.32
C GLY A 67 11.26 -19.57 34.52
N CYS A 68 10.33 -18.64 34.49
CA CYS A 68 10.07 -17.68 35.57
C CYS A 68 8.56 -17.45 35.76
N GLU A 69 8.18 -16.90 36.93
CA GLU A 69 6.80 -16.49 37.20
C GLU A 69 6.39 -15.34 36.24
N ILE A 70 5.17 -15.38 35.71
CA ILE A 70 4.73 -14.46 34.67
C ILE A 70 4.80 -12.98 35.09
N HIS A 71 4.53 -12.69 36.37
CA HIS A 71 4.60 -11.33 36.90
C HIS A 71 6.03 -10.79 37.04
N LYS A 72 7.05 -11.66 36.92
CA LYS A 72 8.47 -11.28 36.90
C LYS A 72 9.01 -11.20 35.46
N ALA A 73 8.32 -11.79 34.50
CA ALA A 73 8.75 -11.75 33.11
C ALA A 73 8.77 -10.30 32.57
N VAL A 74 9.79 -9.99 31.78
CA VAL A 74 9.84 -8.72 31.05
C VAL A 74 8.95 -8.82 29.83
N SER A 75 8.12 -7.81 29.60
CA SER A 75 7.23 -7.72 28.44
C SER A 75 7.51 -6.42 27.70
N LEU A 76 7.90 -6.53 26.42
CA LEU A 76 8.15 -5.41 25.53
C LEU A 76 7.05 -5.36 24.46
N ASN A 77 6.42 -4.22 24.33
CA ASN A 77 5.39 -3.99 23.32
C ASN A 77 5.92 -3.05 22.23
N GLN A 78 5.72 -3.42 20.98
CA GLN A 78 6.04 -2.60 19.83
C GLN A 78 4.84 -2.55 18.88
N GLY A 79 4.29 -1.35 18.71
CA GLY A 79 3.25 -1.06 17.72
C GLY A 79 3.84 -0.61 16.40
N TYR A 80 3.21 -1.03 15.31
CA TYR A 80 3.58 -0.64 13.94
C TYR A 80 2.35 -0.14 13.18
N PRO A 81 2.52 0.76 12.20
CA PRO A 81 1.42 1.30 11.41
C PRO A 81 0.63 0.22 10.65
N ALA A 82 -0.69 0.27 10.72
CA ALA A 82 -1.57 -0.73 10.09
C ALA A 82 -1.51 -0.74 8.55
N PHE A 83 -1.07 0.35 7.91
CA PHE A 83 -0.98 0.41 6.45
C PHE A 83 -0.02 -0.65 5.88
N ALA A 84 1.01 -1.05 6.62
CA ALA A 84 2.02 -2.02 6.20
C ALA A 84 1.83 -3.43 6.80
N ARG A 85 0.60 -3.79 7.21
CA ARG A 85 0.31 -5.07 7.86
C ARG A 85 0.86 -6.31 7.14
N ASN A 86 0.81 -6.31 5.80
CA ASN A 86 1.33 -7.43 5.00
C ASN A 86 2.86 -7.54 5.12
N LEU A 87 3.57 -6.40 5.15
CA LEU A 87 5.01 -6.35 5.36
C LEU A 87 5.37 -6.86 6.76
N HIS A 88 4.62 -6.46 7.79
CA HIS A 88 4.89 -6.88 9.17
C HIS A 88 4.73 -8.40 9.32
N ALA A 89 3.61 -8.97 8.83
CA ALA A 89 3.38 -10.41 8.84
C ALA A 89 4.43 -11.17 8.01
N TRP A 90 4.80 -10.65 6.84
CA TRP A 90 5.83 -11.23 5.98
C TRP A 90 7.21 -11.20 6.65
N ALA A 91 7.65 -10.05 7.14
CA ALA A 91 8.94 -9.87 7.79
C ALA A 91 9.08 -10.75 9.05
N PHE A 92 8.00 -10.87 9.83
CA PHE A 92 7.94 -11.76 10.99
C PHE A 92 8.22 -13.22 10.59
N THR A 93 7.56 -13.73 9.56
CA THR A 93 7.80 -15.12 9.11
C THR A 93 9.24 -15.33 8.62
N ARG A 94 9.87 -14.32 8.03
CA ARG A 94 11.24 -14.42 7.51
C ARG A 94 12.32 -14.53 8.60
N MET A 95 11.98 -14.27 9.84
CA MET A 95 12.89 -14.43 10.98
C MET A 95 13.09 -15.88 11.41
N PHE A 96 12.18 -16.78 11.03
CA PHE A 96 12.13 -18.15 11.52
C PHE A 96 12.69 -19.16 10.52
N ARG A 97 13.40 -20.17 11.04
CA ARG A 97 14.02 -21.23 10.25
C ARG A 97 13.02 -22.04 9.43
N GLU A 98 11.83 -22.23 9.95
CA GLU A 98 10.73 -22.92 9.29
C GLU A 98 10.36 -22.30 7.93
N PHE A 99 10.45 -20.97 7.78
CA PHE A 99 10.07 -20.23 6.58
C PHE A 99 11.28 -19.71 5.77
N ALA A 100 12.41 -19.45 6.42
CA ALA A 100 13.60 -18.82 5.82
C ALA A 100 14.78 -19.76 5.63
N GLY A 101 14.69 -20.99 6.14
CA GLY A 101 15.78 -21.98 6.06
C GLY A 101 16.85 -21.84 7.14
N SER A 102 17.96 -22.54 6.98
CA SER A 102 19.00 -22.74 8.02
C SER A 102 19.73 -21.50 8.51
N THR A 103 19.57 -20.36 7.84
CA THR A 103 20.23 -19.08 8.19
C THR A 103 19.45 -18.23 9.20
N ALA A 104 18.23 -18.60 9.53
CA ALA A 104 17.41 -17.82 10.45
C ALA A 104 17.87 -17.98 11.90
N THR A 105 17.79 -16.88 12.66
CA THR A 105 18.25 -16.79 14.05
C THR A 105 17.28 -17.47 15.04
N TYR A 106 15.99 -17.56 14.67
CA TYR A 106 14.94 -18.00 15.56
C TYR A 106 14.24 -19.26 15.06
N ASP A 107 13.80 -20.11 16.01
CA ASP A 107 12.92 -21.25 15.78
C ASP A 107 11.58 -21.03 16.45
N ILE A 108 10.49 -21.36 15.75
CA ILE A 108 9.19 -21.56 16.39
C ILE A 108 9.19 -22.99 16.94
N VAL A 109 8.99 -23.12 18.24
CA VAL A 109 8.90 -24.42 18.87
C VAL A 109 7.43 -24.81 19.00
N PRO A 110 7.01 -26.00 18.47
CA PRO A 110 5.64 -26.47 18.60
C PRO A 110 5.37 -26.96 20.02
N PHE A 111 5.52 -26.06 20.99
CA PHE A 111 5.48 -26.36 22.42
C PHE A 111 4.11 -26.90 22.86
N LEU A 112 3.04 -26.49 22.17
CA LEU A 112 1.66 -26.91 22.49
C LEU A 112 1.24 -28.23 21.84
N ASP A 113 1.95 -28.70 20.80
CA ASP A 113 1.54 -29.91 20.06
C ASP A 113 1.81 -31.23 20.80
N SER A 114 2.59 -31.18 21.88
CA SER A 114 2.99 -32.32 22.66
C SER A 114 2.04 -32.67 23.81
N TYR A 115 0.89 -31.99 23.95
CA TYR A 115 0.00 -32.16 25.11
C TYR A 115 -1.24 -32.99 24.81
N GLU A 116 -1.66 -33.78 25.81
CA GLU A 116 -2.96 -34.45 25.85
C GLU A 116 -4.12 -33.44 25.75
N TYR A 117 -3.92 -32.20 26.19
CA TYR A 117 -4.86 -31.07 26.17
C TYR A 117 -4.75 -30.19 24.95
N LYS A 118 -4.06 -30.62 23.88
CA LYS A 118 -3.85 -29.82 22.65
C LYS A 118 -5.14 -29.25 22.08
N ASP A 119 -6.26 -29.97 22.18
CA ASP A 119 -7.54 -29.52 21.64
C ASP A 119 -8.16 -28.41 22.50
N TYR A 120 -7.98 -28.47 23.81
CA TYR A 120 -8.40 -27.40 24.73
C TYR A 120 -7.56 -26.15 24.52
N LEU A 121 -6.25 -26.28 24.38
CA LEU A 121 -5.32 -25.18 24.13
C LEU A 121 -5.51 -24.59 22.74
N LYS A 122 -5.75 -25.40 21.71
CA LYS A 122 -6.11 -24.93 20.36
C LYS A 122 -7.42 -24.17 20.33
N ASN A 123 -8.35 -24.48 21.22
CA ASN A 123 -9.61 -23.75 21.35
C ASN A 123 -9.49 -22.51 22.25
N SER A 124 -8.41 -22.38 23.01
CA SER A 124 -8.11 -21.14 23.74
C SER A 124 -7.83 -20.02 22.72
N ARG A 125 -8.55 -18.91 22.86
CA ARG A 125 -8.42 -17.75 21.93
C ARG A 125 -6.98 -17.22 21.86
N MET A 126 -6.19 -17.38 22.93
CA MET A 126 -4.83 -16.85 23.04
C MET A 126 -3.77 -17.68 22.31
N PHE A 127 -3.96 -19.01 22.21
CA PHE A 127 -2.98 -19.89 21.56
C PHE A 127 -3.36 -20.25 20.11
N ARG A 128 -4.57 -19.89 19.67
CA ARG A 128 -5.01 -20.16 18.33
C ARG A 128 -4.33 -19.19 17.35
N ILE A 129 -3.37 -19.69 16.60
CA ILE A 129 -2.75 -18.92 15.52
C ILE A 129 -3.77 -18.78 14.38
N GLN A 130 -4.04 -17.54 14.00
CA GLN A 130 -4.88 -17.24 12.85
C GLN A 130 -4.00 -16.86 11.66
N TYR A 131 -4.33 -17.40 10.51
CA TYR A 131 -3.64 -17.14 9.26
C TYR A 131 -4.57 -16.46 8.27
N GLU A 132 -4.01 -15.59 7.45
CA GLU A 132 -4.72 -14.92 6.35
C GLU A 132 -3.89 -15.01 5.06
N GLN A 133 -4.58 -15.09 3.91
CA GLN A 133 -3.91 -14.94 2.62
C GLN A 133 -3.67 -13.46 2.36
N MET A 134 -2.41 -13.05 2.32
CA MET A 134 -2.00 -11.67 2.18
C MET A 134 -1.17 -11.47 0.92
N SER A 135 -1.38 -10.35 0.24
CA SER A 135 -0.60 -9.97 -0.93
C SER A 135 0.82 -9.56 -0.50
N ILE A 136 1.83 -10.20 -1.10
CA ILE A 136 3.26 -9.92 -0.88
C ILE A 136 3.96 -9.43 -2.15
N GLY A 137 3.20 -9.13 -3.18
CA GLY A 137 3.65 -8.64 -4.48
C GLY A 137 2.52 -8.70 -5.48
N LEU A 138 2.66 -8.05 -6.62
CA LEU A 138 1.65 -8.09 -7.68
C LEU A 138 1.40 -9.55 -8.14
N GLY A 139 0.18 -10.04 -7.90
CA GLY A 139 -0.21 -11.43 -8.21
C GLY A 139 0.46 -12.49 -7.33
N LYS A 140 1.17 -12.10 -6.26
CA LYS A 140 1.80 -13.01 -5.32
C LYS A 140 1.09 -12.94 -3.98
N VAL A 141 0.66 -14.10 -3.48
CA VAL A 141 -0.05 -14.25 -2.21
C VAL A 141 0.69 -15.23 -1.32
N ALA A 142 0.76 -14.96 -0.03
CA ALA A 142 1.26 -15.88 0.97
C ALA A 142 0.26 -16.02 2.12
N THR A 143 0.19 -17.21 2.72
CA THR A 143 -0.57 -17.44 3.95
C THR A 143 0.31 -17.06 5.13
N LEU A 144 -0.04 -15.97 5.83
CA LEU A 144 0.75 -15.36 6.87
C LEU A 144 0.00 -15.36 8.21
N PRO A 145 0.69 -15.51 9.34
CA PRO A 145 0.06 -15.39 10.65
C PRO A 145 -0.31 -13.94 10.93
N ILE A 146 -1.53 -13.73 11.42
CA ILE A 146 -2.05 -12.39 11.72
C ILE A 146 -2.39 -12.21 13.21
N PHE A 147 -2.58 -13.29 13.92
CA PHE A 147 -2.88 -13.27 15.34
C PHE A 147 -2.40 -14.57 16.01
N GLY A 148 -1.91 -14.47 17.23
CA GLY A 148 -1.58 -15.64 18.06
C GLY A 148 -0.30 -15.48 18.87
N THR A 149 -0.04 -16.49 19.70
CA THR A 149 1.13 -16.56 20.56
C THR A 149 2.07 -17.65 20.07
N PHE A 150 3.35 -17.29 19.93
CA PHE A 150 4.44 -18.14 19.44
C PHE A 150 5.46 -18.36 20.55
N PHE A 151 5.86 -19.61 20.73
CA PHE A 151 6.96 -19.99 21.60
C PHE A 151 8.24 -20.03 20.76
N VAL A 152 9.14 -19.09 21.02
CA VAL A 152 10.30 -18.81 20.17
C VAL A 152 11.58 -19.11 20.92
N ARG A 153 12.53 -19.76 20.26
CA ARG A 153 13.89 -19.96 20.76
C ARG A 153 14.88 -19.21 19.88
N ASN A 154 15.73 -18.42 20.51
CA ASN A 154 16.88 -17.83 19.86
C ASN A 154 18.00 -18.91 19.74
N ASN A 155 18.42 -19.24 18.53
CA ASN A 155 19.39 -20.31 18.28
C ASN A 155 20.84 -19.92 18.61
N VAL A 156 21.10 -18.63 18.80
CA VAL A 156 22.43 -18.10 19.12
C VAL A 156 22.62 -18.03 20.63
N SER A 157 21.69 -17.42 21.35
CA SER A 157 21.76 -17.25 22.82
C SER A 157 21.12 -18.38 23.60
N GLY A 158 20.31 -19.21 22.96
CA GLY A 158 19.49 -20.24 23.62
C GLY A 158 18.29 -19.67 24.40
N ALA A 159 18.02 -18.37 24.30
CA ALA A 159 16.95 -17.71 25.03
C ALA A 159 15.58 -18.17 24.54
N HIS A 160 14.67 -18.35 25.50
CA HIS A 160 13.25 -18.62 25.25
C HIS A 160 12.46 -17.32 25.32
N LEU A 161 11.64 -17.08 24.31
CA LEU A 161 10.77 -15.92 24.18
C LEU A 161 9.33 -16.36 23.96
N VAL A 162 8.38 -15.58 24.45
CA VAL A 162 6.97 -15.69 24.08
C VAL A 162 6.63 -14.49 23.24
N VAL A 163 6.26 -14.70 21.97
CA VAL A 163 5.93 -13.64 21.03
C VAL A 163 4.45 -13.70 20.72
N THR A 164 3.71 -12.67 21.08
CA THR A 164 2.30 -12.53 20.72
C THR A 164 2.17 -11.47 19.65
N ILE A 165 1.46 -11.80 18.58
CA ILE A 165 1.19 -10.87 17.47
C ILE A 165 -0.30 -10.58 17.37
N ASP A 166 -0.64 -9.32 17.05
CA ASP A 166 -1.96 -8.89 16.63
C ASP A 166 -1.83 -7.97 15.41
N ILE A 167 -2.03 -8.54 14.22
CA ILE A 167 -1.96 -7.87 12.93
C ILE A 167 -3.37 -7.83 12.30
N CYS A 168 -4.41 -7.76 13.14
CA CYS A 168 -5.79 -7.87 12.70
C CYS A 168 -6.24 -6.70 11.83
N TYR A 169 -7.18 -7.01 10.94
CA TYR A 169 -7.70 -6.08 9.92
C TYR A 169 -8.38 -4.82 10.50
N ASN A 170 -8.92 -4.92 11.72
CA ASN A 170 -9.68 -3.85 12.35
C ASN A 170 -8.87 -3.02 13.36
N SER A 171 -7.58 -3.37 13.55
CA SER A 171 -6.70 -2.63 14.44
C SER A 171 -6.14 -1.38 13.76
N SER A 172 -5.98 -0.31 14.50
CA SER A 172 -5.29 0.90 14.06
C SER A 172 -3.77 0.73 14.00
N CYS A 173 -3.26 -0.32 14.64
CA CYS A 173 -1.83 -0.70 14.68
C CYS A 173 -1.68 -2.22 14.54
N CYS A 174 -0.46 -2.63 14.24
CA CYS A 174 -0.01 -4.02 14.31
C CYS A 174 0.87 -4.16 15.54
N ASP A 175 0.46 -4.97 16.50
CA ASP A 175 1.12 -5.07 17.80
C ASP A 175 1.94 -6.35 17.91
N PHE A 176 3.16 -6.20 18.39
CA PHE A 176 4.07 -7.29 18.75
C PHE A 176 4.41 -7.17 20.24
N ASN A 177 4.07 -8.18 21.00
CA ASN A 177 4.45 -8.31 22.39
C ASN A 177 5.49 -9.42 22.52
N VAL A 178 6.65 -9.11 23.09
CA VAL A 178 7.74 -10.06 23.31
C VAL A 178 8.01 -10.18 24.79
N MET A 179 7.85 -11.38 25.34
CA MET A 179 8.13 -11.66 26.74
C MET A 179 9.38 -12.52 26.86
N SER A 180 10.17 -12.24 27.88
CA SER A 180 11.40 -12.98 28.21
C SER A 180 11.59 -13.16 29.73
N HIS A 181 12.47 -14.06 30.10
CA HIS A 181 13.01 -14.10 31.49
C HIS A 181 13.69 -12.75 31.80
N PRO A 182 13.60 -12.22 33.05
CA PRO A 182 14.23 -10.95 33.42
C PRO A 182 15.72 -10.85 33.10
N GLU A 183 16.46 -11.91 33.28
CA GLU A 183 17.90 -11.99 32.96
C GLU A 183 18.18 -12.05 31.44
N ARG A 184 17.14 -12.15 30.62
CA ARG A 184 17.18 -12.27 29.16
C ARG A 184 16.45 -11.14 28.45
N GLN A 185 16.26 -10.00 29.12
CA GLN A 185 15.61 -8.83 28.51
C GLN A 185 16.28 -8.41 27.20
N GLY A 186 17.62 -8.42 27.14
CA GLY A 186 18.37 -8.08 25.94
C GLY A 186 18.06 -8.98 24.72
N ASP A 187 17.64 -10.22 24.94
CA ASP A 187 17.19 -11.11 23.85
C ASP A 187 15.82 -10.67 23.30
N ALA A 188 14.92 -10.14 24.15
CA ALA A 188 13.64 -9.59 23.69
C ALA A 188 13.82 -8.28 22.91
N GLU A 189 14.70 -7.40 23.39
CA GLU A 189 15.10 -6.17 22.67
C GLU A 189 15.70 -6.52 21.32
N LYS A 190 16.63 -7.48 21.29
CA LYS A 190 17.26 -7.97 20.07
C LYS A 190 16.27 -8.55 19.08
N PHE A 191 15.26 -9.28 19.56
CA PHE A 191 14.20 -9.81 18.70
C PHE A 191 13.45 -8.67 17.96
N LEU A 192 13.10 -7.59 18.65
CA LEU A 192 12.43 -6.44 18.05
C LEU A 192 13.34 -5.68 17.07
N GLU A 193 14.64 -5.56 17.41
CA GLU A 193 15.63 -5.00 16.45
C GLU A 193 15.74 -5.84 15.18
N ASP A 194 15.80 -7.17 15.33
CA ASP A 194 15.90 -8.11 14.21
C ASP A 194 14.60 -8.10 13.38
N LEU A 195 13.43 -7.93 14.00
CA LEU A 195 12.16 -7.74 13.30
C LEU A 195 12.19 -6.46 12.46
N ASN A 196 12.66 -5.35 13.02
CA ASN A 196 12.85 -4.10 12.28
C ASN A 196 13.86 -4.25 11.13
N ALA A 197 14.94 -4.98 11.36
CA ALA A 197 15.92 -5.28 10.31
C ALA A 197 15.30 -6.17 9.20
N SER A 198 14.50 -7.17 9.58
CA SER A 198 13.77 -8.02 8.64
C SER A 198 12.77 -7.23 7.80
N MET A 199 12.05 -6.28 8.40
CA MET A 199 11.15 -5.39 7.66
C MET A 199 11.90 -4.59 6.60
N ARG A 200 13.05 -4.03 6.94
CA ARG A 200 13.88 -3.27 5.97
C ARG A 200 14.46 -4.16 4.87
N ALA A 201 14.94 -5.35 5.23
CA ALA A 201 15.56 -6.27 4.27
C ALA A 201 14.54 -6.95 3.33
N ASN A 202 13.32 -7.14 3.79
CA ASN A 202 12.25 -7.85 3.07
C ASN A 202 11.09 -6.91 2.71
N ASP A 203 11.37 -5.62 2.49
CA ASP A 203 10.33 -4.65 2.16
C ASP A 203 9.69 -4.98 0.81
N ILE A 204 8.47 -5.53 0.89
CA ILE A 204 7.67 -5.94 -0.26
C ILE A 204 7.12 -4.75 -1.05
N TYR A 205 7.08 -3.57 -0.46
CA TYR A 205 6.49 -2.37 -1.06
C TYR A 205 7.52 -1.45 -1.73
N PHE A 206 8.79 -1.57 -1.33
CA PHE A 206 9.85 -0.69 -1.81
C PHE A 206 9.98 -0.73 -3.33
N LYS A 207 9.94 0.44 -3.97
CA LYS A 207 9.99 0.63 -5.43
C LYS A 207 8.85 -0.07 -6.22
N GLN A 208 7.76 -0.43 -5.53
CA GLN A 208 6.57 -0.99 -6.18
C GLN A 208 5.57 0.11 -6.57
N CYS A 209 4.57 -0.28 -7.38
CA CYS A 209 3.41 0.53 -7.66
C CYS A 209 2.28 0.09 -6.73
N LEU A 210 1.76 1.02 -5.96
CA LEU A 210 0.85 0.77 -4.85
C LEU A 210 -0.38 1.65 -4.96
N SER A 211 -1.52 1.15 -4.55
CA SER A 211 -2.73 1.94 -4.30
C SER A 211 -2.89 2.22 -2.82
N PHE A 212 -3.38 3.40 -2.48
CA PHE A 212 -3.73 3.77 -1.13
C PHE A 212 -5.22 4.04 -1.02
N LEU A 213 -5.90 3.29 -0.15
CA LEU A 213 -7.33 3.42 0.07
C LEU A 213 -7.66 3.26 1.55
N LYS A 214 -8.25 4.29 2.16
CA LYS A 214 -8.73 4.25 3.56
C LYS A 214 -7.66 3.79 4.56
N GLY A 215 -6.45 4.35 4.46
CA GLY A 215 -5.34 4.03 5.37
C GLY A 215 -4.62 2.72 5.06
N ARG A 216 -4.84 2.10 3.89
CA ARG A 216 -4.25 0.81 3.51
C ARG A 216 -3.51 0.90 2.19
N ILE A 217 -2.47 0.10 2.10
CA ILE A 217 -1.67 -0.06 0.89
C ILE A 217 -1.93 -1.44 0.29
N ASP A 218 -2.09 -1.47 -1.03
CA ASP A 218 -2.16 -2.71 -1.82
C ASP A 218 -1.37 -2.57 -3.11
N PHE A 219 -0.98 -3.70 -3.72
CA PHE A 219 -0.25 -3.70 -4.98
C PHE A 219 -1.17 -3.33 -6.14
N MET A 220 -0.68 -2.45 -6.99
CA MET A 220 -1.39 -1.98 -8.17
C MET A 220 -0.62 -2.31 -9.44
N PRO A 221 -1.28 -2.85 -10.50
CA PRO A 221 -0.61 -3.08 -11.76
C PRO A 221 -0.19 -1.76 -12.42
N VAL A 222 1.02 -1.74 -12.95
CA VAL A 222 1.49 -0.62 -13.77
C VAL A 222 0.84 -0.73 -15.15
N ILE A 223 0.07 0.28 -15.55
CA ILE A 223 -0.49 0.37 -16.89
C ILE A 223 0.60 0.98 -17.79
N PRO A 224 1.15 0.24 -18.75
CA PRO A 224 2.17 0.75 -19.64
C PRO A 224 1.65 2.02 -20.37
N THR A 225 2.34 3.11 -20.20
CA THR A 225 2.04 4.40 -20.85
C THR A 225 3.35 5.13 -21.06
N SER A 226 3.67 5.45 -22.30
CA SER A 226 4.86 6.22 -22.65
C SER A 226 4.52 7.71 -22.80
N TRP A 227 5.52 8.57 -22.63
CA TRP A 227 5.37 10.00 -22.91
C TRP A 227 5.07 10.28 -24.40
N GLY A 228 5.42 9.35 -25.31
CA GLY A 228 5.05 9.46 -26.73
C GLY A 228 3.56 9.32 -27.01
N GLU A 229 2.81 8.69 -26.09
CA GLU A 229 1.36 8.55 -26.19
C GLU A 229 0.61 9.78 -25.63
N VAL A 230 1.30 10.61 -24.84
CA VAL A 230 0.73 11.81 -24.23
C VAL A 230 0.99 13.01 -25.17
N ILE A 231 -0.03 13.39 -25.93
CA ILE A 231 0.06 14.56 -26.81
C ILE A 231 -0.07 15.81 -25.96
N LEU A 232 1.04 16.51 -25.79
CA LEU A 232 1.21 17.63 -24.88
C LEU A 232 2.32 18.54 -25.41
N LYS A 233 2.23 19.83 -25.13
CA LYS A 233 3.33 20.75 -25.43
C LYS A 233 4.60 20.34 -24.74
N GLU A 234 5.72 20.32 -25.44
CA GLU A 234 7.02 19.88 -24.94
C GLU A 234 7.41 20.59 -23.65
N ARG A 235 7.21 21.91 -23.60
CA ARG A 235 7.48 22.72 -22.40
C ARG A 235 6.73 22.19 -21.15
N VAL A 236 5.46 21.79 -21.30
CA VAL A 236 4.66 21.28 -20.16
C VAL A 236 5.15 19.89 -19.74
N ARG A 237 5.47 19.05 -20.73
CA ARG A 237 6.07 17.73 -20.48
C ARG A 237 7.38 17.86 -19.70
N ASP A 238 8.27 18.75 -20.13
CA ASP A 238 9.57 18.96 -19.50
C ASP A 238 9.41 19.50 -18.08
N GLN A 239 8.50 20.45 -17.85
CA GLN A 239 8.19 20.92 -16.49
C GLN A 239 7.74 19.79 -15.54
N ILE A 240 6.92 18.85 -16.03
CA ILE A 240 6.48 17.70 -15.24
C ILE A 240 7.69 16.81 -14.94
N ARG A 241 8.51 16.49 -15.93
CA ARG A 241 9.67 15.62 -15.78
C ARG A 241 10.74 16.23 -14.88
N ASP A 242 11.02 17.51 -15.03
CA ASP A 242 12.03 18.22 -14.21
C ASP A 242 11.65 18.26 -12.73
N ASN A 243 10.35 18.43 -12.44
CA ASN A 243 9.86 18.51 -11.07
C ASN A 243 9.41 17.15 -10.47
N SER A 244 9.67 16.05 -11.17
CA SER A 244 9.37 14.69 -10.68
C SER A 244 10.53 13.72 -10.96
N ILE A 245 10.69 13.30 -12.21
CA ILE A 245 11.63 12.25 -12.61
C ILE A 245 13.09 12.70 -12.35
N GLN A 246 13.42 13.95 -12.71
CA GLN A 246 14.77 14.48 -12.51
C GLN A 246 15.11 14.67 -11.03
N ILE A 247 14.13 15.03 -10.18
CA ILE A 247 14.35 15.09 -8.74
C ILE A 247 14.69 13.70 -8.19
N VAL A 248 13.94 12.65 -8.59
CA VAL A 248 14.22 11.27 -8.18
C VAL A 248 15.59 10.82 -8.66
N ALA A 249 15.96 11.16 -9.91
CA ALA A 249 17.25 10.77 -10.49
C ALA A 249 18.45 11.41 -9.79
N ASN A 250 18.29 12.63 -9.27
CA ASN A 250 19.37 13.43 -8.69
C ASN A 250 19.25 13.62 -7.16
N MET A 251 18.48 12.77 -6.46
CA MET A 251 18.22 12.93 -5.02
C MET A 251 19.48 12.98 -4.17
N SER A 252 20.45 12.11 -4.46
CA SER A 252 21.74 12.07 -3.74
C SER A 252 22.55 13.35 -3.94
N ASP A 253 22.56 13.87 -5.16
CA ASP A 253 23.33 15.08 -5.47
C ASP A 253 22.69 16.32 -4.83
N LEU A 254 21.35 16.42 -4.87
CA LEU A 254 20.60 17.47 -4.19
C LEU A 254 20.85 17.44 -2.68
N ALA A 255 20.80 16.25 -2.07
CA ALA A 255 21.08 16.09 -0.63
C ALA A 255 22.53 16.45 -0.29
N SER A 256 23.50 16.15 -1.15
CA SER A 256 24.92 16.45 -0.94
C SER A 256 25.24 17.94 -0.85
N ILE A 257 24.43 18.78 -1.50
CA ILE A 257 24.55 20.25 -1.44
C ILE A 257 23.65 20.87 -0.36
N GLY A 258 23.05 20.05 0.53
CA GLY A 258 22.17 20.50 1.60
C GLY A 258 20.74 20.88 1.16
N MET A 259 20.34 20.53 -0.07
CA MET A 259 18.99 20.75 -0.57
C MET A 259 18.10 19.56 -0.24
N CYS A 260 16.95 19.80 0.41
CA CYS A 260 15.97 18.75 0.65
C CYS A 260 15.33 18.32 -0.68
N PRO A 261 15.50 17.06 -1.11
CA PRO A 261 14.95 16.56 -2.38
C PRO A 261 13.47 16.20 -2.24
N ASN A 262 12.64 17.18 -1.98
CA ASN A 262 11.19 17.07 -2.00
C ASN A 262 10.59 18.00 -3.07
N ARG A 263 9.40 17.67 -3.56
CA ARG A 263 8.69 18.53 -4.49
C ARG A 263 7.19 18.27 -4.45
N ASN A 264 6.40 19.33 -4.44
CA ASN A 264 4.96 19.24 -4.52
C ASN A 264 4.50 19.91 -5.82
N VAL A 265 3.91 19.13 -6.70
CA VAL A 265 3.49 19.53 -8.07
C VAL A 265 1.98 19.43 -8.18
N LEU A 266 1.34 20.51 -8.60
CA LEU A 266 -0.11 20.54 -8.87
C LEU A 266 -0.35 20.69 -10.37
N LEU A 267 -0.98 19.70 -10.98
CA LEU A 267 -1.46 19.76 -12.36
C LEU A 267 -2.87 20.33 -12.40
N ILE A 268 -3.05 21.41 -13.12
CA ILE A 268 -4.28 22.18 -13.22
C ILE A 268 -4.80 22.10 -14.64
N SER A 269 -5.99 21.56 -14.83
CA SER A 269 -6.67 21.62 -16.14
C SER A 269 -8.13 21.24 -16.05
N PRO A 270 -8.95 21.60 -17.03
CA PRO A 270 -10.29 21.04 -17.19
C PRO A 270 -10.29 19.50 -17.24
N PRO A 271 -11.43 18.85 -16.97
CA PRO A 271 -11.55 17.41 -17.14
C PRO A 271 -11.30 16.99 -18.59
N GLY A 272 -10.79 15.78 -18.80
CA GLY A 272 -10.50 15.24 -20.12
C GLY A 272 -9.18 15.70 -20.75
N MET A 273 -8.27 16.30 -19.97
CA MET A 273 -6.96 16.78 -20.42
C MET A 273 -5.82 15.79 -20.12
N ALA A 274 -6.11 14.52 -20.06
CA ALA A 274 -5.14 13.43 -19.92
C ALA A 274 -4.24 13.47 -18.65
N LYS A 275 -4.65 14.11 -17.54
CA LYS A 275 -3.86 14.17 -16.28
C LYS A 275 -3.45 12.77 -15.79
N THR A 276 -4.38 11.83 -15.76
CA THR A 276 -4.11 10.42 -15.41
C THR A 276 -3.06 9.78 -16.34
N MET A 277 -3.06 10.09 -17.64
CA MET A 277 -2.04 9.58 -18.57
C MET A 277 -0.65 10.16 -18.28
N MET A 278 -0.58 11.45 -17.91
CA MET A 278 0.68 12.10 -17.50
C MET A 278 1.24 11.43 -16.22
N PHE A 279 0.38 11.18 -15.22
CA PHE A 279 0.77 10.44 -14.02
C PHE A 279 1.25 9.01 -14.34
N ARG A 280 0.56 8.30 -15.25
CA ARG A 280 0.97 6.97 -15.69
C ARG A 280 2.31 6.99 -16.41
N ALA A 281 2.54 7.93 -17.32
CA ALA A 281 3.81 8.08 -18.03
C ALA A 281 4.95 8.38 -17.03
N THR A 282 4.73 9.28 -16.07
CA THR A 282 5.69 9.56 -14.98
C THR A 282 5.95 8.30 -14.15
N SER A 283 4.89 7.60 -13.72
CA SER A 283 5.00 6.39 -12.92
C SER A 283 5.78 5.28 -13.64
N ASN A 284 5.55 5.12 -14.96
CA ASN A 284 6.27 4.12 -15.75
C ASN A 284 7.77 4.41 -15.83
N GLU A 285 8.15 5.68 -16.05
CA GLU A 285 9.56 6.08 -16.13
C GLU A 285 10.29 5.94 -14.78
N LEU A 286 9.53 5.97 -13.68
CA LEU A 286 10.00 5.76 -12.32
C LEU A 286 10.03 4.28 -11.86
N THR A 287 9.66 3.34 -12.73
CA THR A 287 9.66 1.91 -12.41
C THR A 287 11.05 1.45 -11.98
N GLY A 288 11.13 0.80 -10.81
CA GLY A 288 12.39 0.33 -10.21
C GLY A 288 13.27 1.45 -9.60
N LYS A 289 12.91 2.72 -9.78
CA LYS A 289 13.66 3.88 -9.27
C LYS A 289 13.06 4.42 -7.97
N ALA A 290 11.73 4.50 -7.89
CA ALA A 290 10.99 5.01 -6.73
C ALA A 290 9.76 4.17 -6.43
N THR A 291 9.31 4.20 -5.18
CA THR A 291 7.98 3.73 -4.79
C THR A 291 6.93 4.69 -5.32
N ARG A 292 5.83 4.18 -5.84
CA ARG A 292 4.76 4.97 -6.45
C ARG A 292 3.45 4.64 -5.77
N ILE A 293 2.90 5.60 -5.04
CA ILE A 293 1.64 5.45 -4.29
C ILE A 293 0.55 6.24 -5.00
N TRP A 294 -0.54 5.56 -5.36
CA TRP A 294 -1.69 6.15 -6.03
C TRP A 294 -2.87 6.26 -5.07
N CYS A 295 -3.46 7.42 -5.02
CA CYS A 295 -4.73 7.65 -4.34
C CYS A 295 -5.59 8.67 -5.11
N THR A 296 -6.85 8.78 -4.73
CA THR A 296 -7.77 9.80 -5.23
C THR A 296 -8.22 10.66 -4.07
N GLY A 297 -8.65 11.88 -4.32
CA GLY A 297 -9.22 12.73 -3.28
C GLY A 297 -10.34 12.04 -2.50
N LYS A 298 -11.13 11.20 -3.18
CA LYS A 298 -12.20 10.39 -2.57
C LYS A 298 -11.71 9.24 -1.68
N SER A 299 -10.44 8.88 -1.73
CA SER A 299 -9.87 7.78 -0.91
C SER A 299 -9.53 8.22 0.51
N ILE A 300 -9.53 9.53 0.75
CA ILE A 300 -9.04 10.16 1.97
C ILE A 300 -10.22 10.86 2.67
N TYR A 301 -10.78 10.18 3.68
CA TYR A 301 -11.98 10.65 4.40
C TYR A 301 -11.70 11.18 5.79
N TYR A 302 -10.56 10.80 6.40
CA TYR A 302 -10.20 11.14 7.77
C TYR A 302 -8.78 11.67 7.82
N PRO A 303 -8.44 12.54 8.79
CA PRO A 303 -7.07 13.04 8.98
C PRO A 303 -6.04 11.92 9.12
N GLU A 304 -6.41 10.82 9.80
CA GLU A 304 -5.54 9.66 10.02
C GLU A 304 -5.14 8.96 8.71
N HIS A 305 -5.98 9.05 7.67
CA HIS A 305 -5.61 8.54 6.33
C HIS A 305 -4.49 9.39 5.70
N VAL A 306 -4.50 10.70 5.94
CA VAL A 306 -3.43 11.59 5.47
C VAL A 306 -2.12 11.26 6.17
N THR A 307 -2.16 11.18 7.51
CA THR A 307 -1.01 10.81 8.33
C THR A 307 -0.42 9.47 7.86
N SER A 308 -1.26 8.44 7.72
CA SER A 308 -0.84 7.10 7.24
C SER A 308 -0.24 7.12 5.83
N LEU A 309 -0.78 7.95 4.92
CA LEU A 309 -0.23 8.10 3.56
C LEU A 309 1.18 8.66 3.58
N PHE A 310 1.42 9.72 4.37
CA PHE A 310 2.74 10.34 4.47
C PHE A 310 3.73 9.49 5.26
N GLU A 311 3.30 8.78 6.31
CA GLU A 311 4.13 7.78 7.00
C GLU A 311 4.57 6.67 6.05
N ALA A 312 3.65 6.16 5.25
CA ALA A 312 3.97 5.17 4.21
C ALA A 312 4.97 5.72 3.19
N ALA A 313 4.75 6.95 2.71
CA ALA A 313 5.67 7.57 1.76
C ALA A 313 7.07 7.76 2.35
N ARG A 314 7.19 8.20 3.62
CA ARG A 314 8.48 8.37 4.33
C ARG A 314 9.21 7.06 4.52
N SER A 315 8.49 5.98 4.85
CA SER A 315 9.10 4.65 5.08
C SER A 315 9.66 4.03 3.81
N MET A 316 9.22 4.47 2.63
CA MET A 316 9.54 3.85 1.33
C MET A 316 10.21 4.82 0.35
N THR A 317 10.95 5.80 0.87
CA THR A 317 11.68 6.78 0.03
C THR A 317 12.82 6.12 -0.77
N PRO A 318 13.07 6.55 -2.02
CA PRO A 318 12.39 7.60 -2.77
C PRO A 318 10.96 7.21 -3.14
N CYS A 319 10.03 8.14 -2.89
CA CYS A 319 8.61 7.89 -3.09
C CYS A 319 7.93 9.01 -3.89
N VAL A 320 7.05 8.63 -4.82
CA VAL A 320 6.18 9.57 -5.53
C VAL A 320 4.73 9.24 -5.23
N VAL A 321 4.01 10.19 -4.66
CA VAL A 321 2.60 10.08 -4.32
C VAL A 321 1.77 10.77 -5.41
N PHE A 322 0.92 10.02 -6.10
CA PHE A 322 -0.02 10.53 -7.10
C PHE A 322 -1.40 10.69 -6.47
N ILE A 323 -1.93 11.91 -6.47
CA ILE A 323 -3.26 12.24 -5.94
C ILE A 323 -4.14 12.74 -7.07
N GLU A 324 -5.07 11.91 -7.53
CA GLU A 324 -6.03 12.31 -8.56
C GLU A 324 -7.24 13.02 -7.93
N ASP A 325 -7.78 14.00 -8.68
CA ASP A 325 -8.99 14.76 -8.31
C ASP A 325 -8.95 15.31 -6.87
N MET A 326 -7.93 16.09 -6.57
CA MET A 326 -7.69 16.66 -5.24
C MET A 326 -8.82 17.61 -4.81
N ASP A 327 -9.57 18.18 -5.74
CA ASP A 327 -10.77 18.97 -5.50
C ASP A 327 -11.90 18.17 -4.82
N LEU A 328 -11.79 16.84 -4.75
CA LEU A 328 -12.70 15.92 -4.05
C LEU A 328 -12.21 15.48 -2.67
N PHE A 329 -11.21 16.16 -2.14
CA PHE A 329 -10.61 15.85 -0.84
C PHE A 329 -11.65 16.03 0.28
N GLY A 330 -11.82 15.00 1.15
CA GLY A 330 -12.78 15.06 2.26
C GLY A 330 -14.22 14.60 1.92
N GLY A 331 -14.55 14.27 0.65
CA GLY A 331 -15.86 13.76 0.25
C GLY A 331 -16.75 14.78 -0.45
N GLU A 332 -18.05 14.52 -0.55
CA GLU A 332 -18.99 15.43 -1.20
C GLU A 332 -19.12 16.77 -0.45
N ARG A 333 -19.10 17.87 -1.19
CA ARG A 333 -19.10 19.29 -0.74
C ARG A 333 -20.18 19.71 0.27
N ASN A 334 -21.06 18.80 0.69
CA ASN A 334 -22.24 19.10 1.52
C ASN A 334 -22.12 18.71 3.00
N MET A 335 -20.96 18.20 3.47
CA MET A 335 -20.76 17.91 4.88
C MET A 335 -20.01 19.06 5.58
N ILE A 336 -20.76 20.08 5.98
CA ILE A 336 -20.28 21.22 6.78
C ILE A 336 -19.46 20.73 7.99
N GLY A 337 -18.17 21.08 8.02
CA GLY A 337 -17.29 20.90 9.19
C GLY A 337 -16.31 19.72 9.16
N ARG A 338 -16.38 18.75 8.24
CA ARG A 338 -15.41 17.65 8.12
C ARG A 338 -14.25 17.94 7.15
N ASP A 339 -14.48 18.73 6.13
CA ASP A 339 -13.51 19.01 5.07
C ASP A 339 -12.28 19.76 5.59
N SER A 340 -12.46 20.65 6.58
CA SER A 340 -11.37 21.46 7.13
C SER A 340 -10.32 20.64 7.89
N THR A 341 -10.70 19.54 8.57
CA THR A 341 -9.77 18.74 9.38
C THR A 341 -8.84 17.88 8.52
N VAL A 342 -9.38 17.22 7.49
CA VAL A 342 -8.59 16.43 6.52
C VAL A 342 -7.63 17.35 5.75
N LEU A 343 -8.14 18.48 5.30
CA LEU A 343 -7.35 19.48 4.59
C LEU A 343 -6.24 20.06 5.49
N ASN A 344 -6.56 20.41 6.74
CA ASN A 344 -5.58 20.93 7.69
C ASN A 344 -4.47 19.92 7.97
N GLU A 345 -4.80 18.64 8.13
CA GLU A 345 -3.81 17.60 8.29
C GLU A 345 -2.93 17.46 7.03
N PHE A 346 -3.54 17.51 5.84
CA PHE A 346 -2.78 17.45 4.59
C PHE A 346 -1.82 18.66 4.47
N LEU A 347 -2.28 19.85 4.83
CA LEU A 347 -1.45 21.06 4.85
C LEU A 347 -0.28 20.92 5.85
N ALA A 348 -0.54 20.38 7.04
CA ALA A 348 0.49 20.14 8.06
C ALA A 348 1.53 19.13 7.57
N GLN A 349 1.11 18.06 6.88
CA GLN A 349 2.02 17.08 6.31
C GLN A 349 2.87 17.66 5.17
N LEU A 350 2.32 18.54 4.32
CA LEU A 350 3.08 19.22 3.27
C LEU A 350 4.08 20.24 3.83
N ASP A 351 3.71 20.95 4.91
CA ASP A 351 4.58 21.95 5.56
C ASP A 351 5.79 21.31 6.28
N GLY A 352 5.75 20.00 6.56
CA GLY A 352 6.85 19.24 7.18
C GLY A 352 8.02 18.99 6.24
N THR A 353 8.70 20.04 5.76
CA THR A 353 9.71 19.99 4.69
C THR A 353 10.86 19.02 4.96
N ASP A 354 11.43 19.02 6.15
CA ASP A 354 12.60 18.20 6.50
C ASP A 354 12.22 16.71 6.65
N SER A 355 11.03 16.42 7.18
CA SER A 355 10.53 15.05 7.32
C SER A 355 10.11 14.42 5.99
N ASN A 356 9.90 15.22 4.94
CA ASN A 356 9.46 14.77 3.61
C ASN A 356 10.60 14.63 2.61
N SER A 357 11.85 14.54 3.08
CA SER A 357 13.00 14.30 2.21
C SER A 357 12.82 13.00 1.39
N GLY A 358 12.99 13.09 0.09
CA GLY A 358 12.81 11.96 -0.83
C GLY A 358 11.35 11.68 -1.23
N ILE A 359 10.41 12.56 -0.88
CA ILE A 359 9.00 12.46 -1.26
C ILE A 359 8.66 13.51 -2.31
N ILE A 360 8.00 13.08 -3.38
CA ILE A 360 7.40 13.95 -4.38
C ILE A 360 5.89 13.74 -4.35
N VAL A 361 5.11 14.81 -4.17
CA VAL A 361 3.66 14.77 -4.26
C VAL A 361 3.24 15.36 -5.60
N MET A 362 2.57 14.58 -6.41
CA MET A 362 1.97 15.01 -7.68
C MET A 362 0.46 14.95 -7.56
N ALA A 363 -0.18 16.08 -7.44
CA ALA A 363 -1.64 16.18 -7.35
C ALA A 363 -2.25 16.73 -8.64
N SER A 364 -3.50 16.37 -8.92
CA SER A 364 -4.27 16.93 -10.02
C SER A 364 -5.60 17.48 -9.56
N THR A 365 -6.04 18.56 -10.20
CA THR A 365 -7.37 19.16 -9.96
C THR A 365 -8.03 19.55 -11.29
N ASN A 366 -9.35 19.48 -11.29
CA ASN A 366 -10.18 19.97 -12.39
C ASN A 366 -10.65 21.43 -12.16
N ASP A 367 -10.55 21.92 -10.92
CA ASP A 367 -11.08 23.21 -10.52
C ASP A 367 -10.24 23.83 -9.40
N VAL A 368 -9.30 24.68 -9.75
CA VAL A 368 -8.47 25.43 -8.79
C VAL A 368 -9.30 26.39 -7.96
N ALA A 369 -10.37 26.97 -8.52
CA ALA A 369 -11.19 27.94 -7.82
C ALA A 369 -11.98 27.32 -6.65
N SER A 370 -12.20 26.01 -6.68
CA SER A 370 -12.85 25.28 -5.59
C SER A 370 -11.86 24.81 -4.50
N MET A 371 -10.56 24.95 -4.73
CA MET A 371 -9.53 24.57 -3.76
C MET A 371 -9.32 25.68 -2.72
N ASP A 372 -9.01 25.27 -1.49
CA ASP A 372 -8.66 26.21 -0.43
C ASP A 372 -7.43 27.06 -0.82
N GLU A 373 -7.56 28.37 -0.62
CA GLU A 373 -6.50 29.34 -0.93
C GLU A 373 -5.18 29.03 -0.22
N ALA A 374 -5.26 28.44 0.96
CA ALA A 374 -4.11 28.00 1.74
C ALA A 374 -3.29 26.88 1.07
N LEU A 375 -3.90 26.04 0.24
CA LEU A 375 -3.18 25.04 -0.57
C LEU A 375 -2.42 25.68 -1.73
N VAL A 376 -3.07 26.66 -2.36
CA VAL A 376 -2.60 27.19 -3.64
C VAL A 376 -1.61 28.33 -3.44
N ASN A 377 -1.79 29.18 -2.42
CA ASN A 377 -1.04 30.45 -2.31
C ASN A 377 0.22 30.39 -1.44
N ARG A 378 0.48 29.27 -0.72
CA ARG A 378 1.73 29.13 0.05
C ARG A 378 2.78 28.35 -0.74
N PRO A 379 3.98 28.94 -1.03
CA PRO A 379 5.03 28.30 -1.85
C PRO A 379 5.55 26.98 -1.26
N ALA A 380 5.53 26.81 0.07
CA ALA A 380 5.99 25.60 0.73
C ALA A 380 5.09 24.36 0.46
N ARG A 381 3.84 24.57 0.06
CA ARG A 381 2.85 23.50 -0.16
C ARG A 381 2.93 22.98 -1.58
N PHE A 382 2.22 23.62 -2.54
CA PHE A 382 2.42 23.33 -3.97
C PHE A 382 3.33 24.38 -4.60
N SER A 383 4.64 24.12 -4.52
CA SER A 383 5.68 25.02 -5.04
C SER A 383 5.65 25.11 -6.56
N VAL A 384 5.15 24.07 -7.22
CA VAL A 384 5.07 23.97 -8.68
C VAL A 384 3.63 23.77 -9.10
N LYS A 385 3.12 24.74 -9.87
CA LYS A 385 1.79 24.69 -10.46
C LYS A 385 1.97 24.66 -11.97
N ILE A 386 1.44 23.60 -12.59
CA ILE A 386 1.55 23.40 -14.04
C ILE A 386 0.15 23.43 -14.61
N GLU A 387 -0.13 24.51 -15.34
CA GLU A 387 -1.37 24.61 -16.09
C GLU A 387 -1.23 23.87 -17.42
N ILE A 388 -2.18 23.00 -17.70
CA ILE A 388 -2.23 22.24 -18.94
C ILE A 388 -3.21 22.97 -19.86
N PRO A 389 -2.71 23.62 -20.91
CA PRO A 389 -3.55 24.39 -21.82
C PRO A 389 -4.42 23.48 -22.69
N TYR A 390 -5.53 24.02 -23.20
CA TYR A 390 -6.30 23.32 -24.23
C TYR A 390 -5.42 22.98 -25.42
N PRO A 391 -5.65 21.84 -26.09
CA PRO A 391 -4.89 21.46 -27.28
C PRO A 391 -5.16 22.44 -28.42
N ASP A 392 -4.11 22.89 -29.08
CA ASP A 392 -4.24 23.69 -30.30
C ASP A 392 -4.64 22.82 -31.50
N ALA A 393 -4.79 23.42 -32.68
CA ALA A 393 -5.22 22.71 -33.88
C ALA A 393 -4.27 21.56 -34.26
N GLU A 394 -2.95 21.75 -34.08
CA GLU A 394 -1.95 20.74 -34.39
C GLU A 394 -2.06 19.56 -33.37
N ASP A 395 -2.20 19.87 -32.09
CA ASP A 395 -2.37 18.86 -31.05
C ASP A 395 -3.67 18.07 -31.26
N ARG A 396 -4.80 18.75 -31.59
CA ARG A 396 -6.07 18.08 -31.87
C ARG A 396 -5.99 17.15 -33.08
N SER A 397 -5.30 17.60 -34.16
CA SER A 397 -5.06 16.77 -35.34
C SER A 397 -4.25 15.52 -34.98
N LYS A 398 -3.17 15.65 -34.18
CA LYS A 398 -2.36 14.54 -33.70
C LYS A 398 -3.16 13.59 -32.81
N MET A 399 -4.00 14.12 -31.90
CA MET A 399 -4.89 13.33 -31.03
C MET A 399 -5.86 12.49 -31.86
N LEU A 400 -6.57 13.13 -32.81
CA LEU A 400 -7.54 12.43 -33.66
C LEU A 400 -6.86 11.32 -34.45
N LEU A 401 -5.72 11.61 -35.08
CA LEU A 401 -4.96 10.60 -35.83
C LEU A 401 -4.48 9.46 -34.94
N SER A 402 -3.97 9.77 -33.77
CA SER A 402 -3.52 8.75 -32.81
C SER A 402 -4.67 7.82 -32.36
N PHE A 403 -5.84 8.40 -32.03
CA PHE A 403 -6.99 7.59 -31.64
C PHE A 403 -7.50 6.71 -32.78
N LEU A 404 -7.57 7.23 -33.99
CA LEU A 404 -7.97 6.48 -35.17
C LEU A 404 -6.99 5.33 -35.49
N THR A 405 -5.70 5.62 -35.40
CA THR A 405 -4.64 4.61 -35.59
C THR A 405 -4.72 3.46 -34.60
N ASN A 406 -5.00 3.75 -33.33
CA ASN A 406 -5.16 2.74 -32.28
C ASN A 406 -6.34 1.77 -32.55
N TYR A 407 -7.34 2.19 -33.31
CA TYR A 407 -8.46 1.37 -33.74
C TYR A 407 -8.30 0.83 -35.17
N ASN A 408 -7.10 0.92 -35.76
CA ASN A 408 -6.83 0.53 -37.13
C ASN A 408 -7.82 1.19 -38.14
N ALA A 409 -8.18 2.45 -37.88
CA ALA A 409 -9.07 3.23 -38.71
C ALA A 409 -8.26 4.20 -39.61
N ARG A 410 -8.58 4.26 -40.91
CA ARG A 410 -7.85 5.07 -41.88
C ARG A 410 -8.83 5.82 -42.80
N PRO A 411 -8.48 7.03 -43.23
CA PRO A 411 -9.25 7.74 -44.20
C PRO A 411 -9.22 7.03 -45.55
N ASP A 412 -10.32 7.04 -46.26
CA ASP A 412 -10.35 6.66 -47.67
C ASP A 412 -9.97 7.83 -48.60
N LYS A 413 -10.06 7.61 -49.93
CA LYS A 413 -9.66 8.60 -50.93
C LYS A 413 -10.56 9.84 -50.98
N THR A 414 -11.74 9.83 -50.37
CA THR A 414 -12.68 10.97 -50.35
C THR A 414 -12.31 12.01 -49.28
N VAL A 415 -11.50 11.63 -48.30
CA VAL A 415 -11.06 12.54 -47.25
C VAL A 415 -9.92 13.42 -47.75
N SER A 416 -10.25 14.61 -48.21
CA SER A 416 -9.26 15.61 -48.59
C SER A 416 -8.61 16.28 -47.36
N GLN A 417 -7.46 16.92 -47.61
CA GLN A 417 -6.79 17.74 -46.60
C GLN A 417 -7.68 18.89 -46.09
N GLU A 418 -8.54 19.43 -46.95
CA GLU A 418 -9.49 20.46 -46.59
C GLU A 418 -10.55 19.94 -45.58
N ILE A 419 -11.14 18.76 -45.86
CA ILE A 419 -12.09 18.13 -44.95
C ILE A 419 -11.44 17.84 -43.55
N TRP A 420 -10.20 17.35 -43.59
CA TRP A 420 -9.44 17.14 -42.36
C TRP A 420 -9.19 18.44 -41.59
N SER A 421 -8.80 19.49 -42.27
CA SER A 421 -8.59 20.82 -41.66
C SER A 421 -9.88 21.41 -41.11
N ASN A 422 -11.01 21.20 -41.77
CA ASN A 422 -12.31 21.69 -41.35
C ASN A 422 -12.77 20.98 -40.05
N ILE A 423 -12.62 19.65 -39.90
CA ILE A 423 -13.00 18.96 -38.70
C ILE A 423 -12.09 19.35 -37.51
N VAL A 424 -10.80 19.57 -37.75
CA VAL A 424 -9.88 20.07 -36.73
C VAL A 424 -10.26 21.50 -36.32
N ALA A 425 -10.65 22.35 -37.22
CA ALA A 425 -11.15 23.70 -36.90
C ALA A 425 -12.45 23.65 -36.10
N LEU A 426 -13.43 22.84 -36.52
CA LEU A 426 -14.70 22.64 -35.80
C LEU A 426 -14.51 22.12 -34.40
N SER A 427 -13.45 21.38 -34.14
CA SER A 427 -13.12 20.83 -32.79
C SER A 427 -12.46 21.85 -31.87
N GLU A 428 -12.47 23.14 -32.16
CA GLU A 428 -11.92 24.18 -31.28
C GLU A 428 -12.54 24.12 -29.87
N GLY A 429 -11.67 24.14 -28.87
CA GLY A 429 -12.06 23.99 -27.46
C GLY A 429 -12.35 22.56 -27.00
N PHE A 430 -12.19 21.58 -27.90
CA PHE A 430 -12.28 20.17 -27.47
C PHE A 430 -11.09 19.78 -26.59
N THR A 431 -11.38 19.00 -25.56
CA THR A 431 -10.37 18.31 -24.72
C THR A 431 -9.98 16.97 -25.37
N GLY A 432 -8.98 16.30 -24.80
CA GLY A 432 -8.59 14.96 -25.26
C GLY A 432 -9.75 13.95 -25.27
N ASP A 433 -10.64 14.02 -24.29
CA ASP A 433 -11.81 13.13 -24.22
C ASP A 433 -12.82 13.42 -25.34
N TYR A 434 -13.04 14.69 -25.68
CA TYR A 434 -13.89 15.03 -26.84
C TYR A 434 -13.26 14.61 -28.16
N MET A 435 -11.93 14.73 -28.31
CA MET A 435 -11.23 14.21 -29.48
C MET A 435 -11.31 12.68 -29.59
N LYS A 436 -11.26 11.99 -28.48
CA LYS A 436 -11.45 10.54 -28.43
C LYS A 436 -12.87 10.13 -28.78
N GLU A 437 -13.87 10.89 -28.31
CA GLU A 437 -15.28 10.64 -28.64
C GLU A 437 -15.55 10.92 -30.12
N LEU A 438 -14.92 11.94 -30.69
CA LEU A 438 -14.98 12.20 -32.14
C LEU A 438 -14.44 11.00 -32.93
N ALA A 439 -13.28 10.47 -32.56
CA ALA A 439 -12.72 9.28 -33.21
C ALA A 439 -13.64 8.06 -33.07
N ARG A 440 -14.22 7.81 -31.89
CA ARG A 440 -15.15 6.71 -31.66
C ARG A 440 -16.41 6.83 -32.50
N THR A 441 -17.04 8.00 -32.51
CA THR A 441 -18.26 8.29 -33.28
C THR A 441 -18.01 8.07 -34.77
N LEU A 442 -16.89 8.55 -35.29
CA LEU A 442 -16.46 8.35 -36.64
C LEU A 442 -16.31 6.87 -37.02
N ILE A 443 -15.66 6.10 -36.16
CA ILE A 443 -15.48 4.64 -36.34
C ILE A 443 -16.83 3.92 -36.33
N ILE A 444 -17.75 4.32 -35.44
CA ILE A 444 -19.09 3.74 -35.34
C ILE A 444 -19.87 3.99 -36.65
N HIS A 445 -19.87 5.22 -37.17
CA HIS A 445 -20.53 5.54 -38.43
C HIS A 445 -19.92 4.78 -39.63
N ALA A 446 -18.61 4.74 -39.73
CA ALA A 446 -17.92 3.99 -40.80
C ALA A 446 -18.25 2.48 -40.72
N THR A 447 -18.30 1.91 -39.50
CA THR A 447 -18.64 0.49 -39.33
C THR A 447 -20.11 0.20 -39.65
N ALA A 448 -21.04 1.07 -39.24
CA ALA A 448 -22.46 0.97 -39.57
C ALA A 448 -22.69 1.07 -41.10
N GLY A 449 -21.88 1.84 -41.80
CA GLY A 449 -21.84 1.94 -43.27
C GLY A 449 -21.17 0.75 -43.99
N GLY A 450 -20.83 -0.35 -43.26
CA GLY A 450 -20.23 -1.56 -43.83
C GLY A 450 -18.76 -1.39 -44.25
N ARG A 451 -18.06 -0.37 -43.76
CA ARG A 451 -16.65 -0.07 -44.13
C ARG A 451 -15.62 -0.72 -43.21
N ASN A 452 -16.00 -1.71 -42.43
CA ASN A 452 -15.08 -2.56 -41.67
C ASN A 452 -14.77 -3.83 -42.50
N LYS A 453 -13.50 -4.01 -42.86
CA LYS A 453 -13.02 -5.20 -43.55
C LYS A 453 -11.81 -5.76 -42.84
N ASN A 454 -11.89 -7.01 -42.40
CA ASN A 454 -10.79 -7.73 -41.74
C ASN A 454 -10.17 -6.97 -40.53
N GLY A 455 -11.00 -6.31 -39.74
CA GLY A 455 -10.54 -5.56 -38.57
C GLY A 455 -9.89 -4.20 -38.87
N ALA A 456 -9.96 -3.74 -40.11
CA ALA A 456 -9.57 -2.39 -40.50
C ALA A 456 -10.81 -1.59 -40.90
N VAL A 457 -10.93 -0.36 -40.41
CA VAL A 457 -12.05 0.54 -40.69
C VAL A 457 -11.61 1.61 -41.66
N ALA A 458 -12.28 1.68 -42.82
CA ALA A 458 -12.08 2.81 -43.79
C ALA A 458 -13.23 3.81 -43.59
N PHE A 459 -12.93 5.06 -43.27
CA PHE A 459 -13.93 6.11 -43.14
C PHE A 459 -13.84 7.12 -44.32
N ASN A 460 -14.98 7.64 -44.70
CA ASN A 460 -15.11 8.59 -45.79
C ASN A 460 -15.40 10.03 -45.30
N ALA A 461 -15.55 10.95 -46.22
CA ALA A 461 -15.83 12.35 -45.94
C ALA A 461 -17.16 12.54 -45.18
N ASP A 462 -18.21 11.82 -45.55
CA ASP A 462 -19.54 11.91 -44.93
C ASP A 462 -19.52 11.42 -43.48
N ASP A 463 -18.72 10.39 -43.19
CA ASP A 463 -18.53 9.92 -41.82
C ASP A 463 -17.92 10.99 -40.91
N ILE A 464 -16.92 11.73 -41.45
CA ILE A 464 -16.26 12.82 -40.71
C ILE A 464 -17.26 13.93 -40.40
N VAL A 465 -18.03 14.36 -41.40
CA VAL A 465 -19.01 15.44 -41.26
C VAL A 465 -20.08 15.03 -40.23
N THR A 466 -20.66 13.85 -40.41
CA THR A 466 -21.72 13.34 -39.52
C THR A 466 -21.25 13.18 -38.07
N ALA A 467 -20.07 12.59 -37.87
CA ALA A 467 -19.45 12.44 -36.56
C ALA A 467 -19.13 13.80 -35.93
N GLY A 468 -18.59 14.73 -36.70
CA GLY A 468 -18.28 16.08 -36.26
C GLY A 468 -19.50 16.85 -35.78
N GLU A 469 -20.59 16.83 -36.54
CA GLU A 469 -21.86 17.48 -36.17
C GLU A 469 -22.47 16.86 -34.90
N GLN A 470 -22.46 15.55 -34.79
CA GLN A 470 -23.00 14.85 -33.64
C GLN A 470 -22.25 15.19 -32.34
N VAL A 471 -20.93 15.13 -32.37
CA VAL A 471 -20.09 15.40 -31.19
C VAL A 471 -20.13 16.90 -30.84
N MET A 472 -20.13 17.79 -31.84
CA MET A 472 -20.26 19.23 -31.63
C MET A 472 -21.58 19.59 -30.95
N LYS A 473 -22.69 18.98 -31.37
CA LYS A 473 -23.99 19.17 -30.72
C LYS A 473 -23.97 18.77 -29.26
N GLY A 474 -23.37 17.63 -28.94
CA GLY A 474 -23.16 17.17 -27.55
C GLY A 474 -22.31 18.15 -26.74
N PHE A 475 -21.21 18.63 -27.30
CA PHE A 475 -20.33 19.61 -26.68
C PHE A 475 -21.03 20.96 -26.38
N GLN A 476 -21.85 21.46 -27.29
CA GLN A 476 -22.62 22.69 -27.10
C GLN A 476 -23.69 22.52 -25.99
N ILE A 477 -24.37 21.37 -25.93
CA ILE A 477 -25.34 21.06 -24.86
C ILE A 477 -24.59 21.05 -23.51
N GLY A 478 -23.47 20.40 -23.40
CA GLY A 478 -22.66 20.36 -22.19
C GLY A 478 -22.20 21.74 -21.71
N LYS A 479 -21.82 22.64 -22.64
CA LYS A 479 -21.49 24.04 -22.30
C LYS A 479 -22.70 24.82 -21.75
N LYS A 480 -23.88 24.64 -22.30
CA LYS A 480 -25.11 25.30 -21.83
C LYS A 480 -25.49 24.83 -20.43
N VAL A 481 -25.43 23.53 -20.16
CA VAL A 481 -25.72 22.97 -18.84
C VAL A 481 -24.73 23.50 -17.79
N LYS A 482 -23.43 23.56 -18.10
CA LYS A 482 -22.41 24.10 -17.18
C LYS A 482 -22.62 25.57 -16.85
N LYS A 483 -23.10 26.36 -17.79
CA LYS A 483 -23.43 27.78 -17.57
C LYS A 483 -24.65 27.93 -16.63
N HIS A 484 -25.69 27.11 -16.76
CA HIS A 484 -26.88 27.13 -15.91
C HIS A 484 -26.66 26.62 -14.47
N ILE A 485 -25.60 25.87 -14.25
CA ILE A 485 -25.23 25.39 -12.90
C ILE A 485 -24.37 26.44 -12.16
N ASN A 486 -23.67 27.29 -12.90
CA ASN A 486 -22.78 28.33 -12.34
C ASN A 486 -23.43 29.71 -12.23
N ASP A 487 -24.60 29.91 -12.82
CA ASP A 487 -25.48 31.05 -12.61
C ASP A 487 -26.50 30.74 -11.49
#